data_b2ad2add40dbe58d945999c01339f1b6
#
_entry.id   b2ad2add40dbe58d945999c01339f1b6
#
_cell.length_a   1.000
_cell.length_b   1.000
_cell.length_c   1.000
_cell.angle_alpha   90.00
_cell.angle_beta   90.00
_cell.angle_gamma   90.00
#
_symmetry.space_group_name_H-M   'P 1'
#
loop_
_entity.id
_entity.type
_entity.pdbx_description
1 polymer ?
#
loop_
_entity_poly.entity_id
_entity_poly.type
_entity_poly.pdbx_seq_one_letter_code
_entity_poly.pdbx_strand_id
1 'polypeptide(L)'
;MFCYHESIEKKDLGKGVLFQYLGKGQNMNVFHWNMAAGSVVALHRHPEEQFGYVIKGGFEIELEGKKYTLKEGDAYFIPPDALHSFVAIGETEAIDVFAPIKKEIPGEK
;
A
#
# COMPACT_ATOMS: atom_id res chain seq x y z
N MET A 1 13.56 -2.58 -17.57
CA MET A 1 13.03 -3.84 -17.05
C MET A 1 11.53 -3.70 -16.85
N PHE A 2 10.78 -4.75 -17.13
CA PHE A 2 9.32 -4.66 -17.20
C PHE A 2 8.66 -5.74 -16.35
N CYS A 3 7.46 -5.44 -15.83
CA CYS A 3 6.66 -6.39 -15.07
C CYS A 3 5.32 -6.56 -15.78
N TYR A 4 5.01 -7.77 -16.22
CA TYR A 4 3.80 -8.04 -16.96
C TYR A 4 2.73 -8.61 -16.05
N HIS A 5 1.53 -8.06 -16.13
CA HIS A 5 0.40 -8.42 -15.27
C HIS A 5 0.20 -9.94 -15.15
N GLU A 6 0.30 -10.64 -16.28
CA GLU A 6 0.08 -12.10 -16.34
C GLU A 6 1.13 -12.90 -15.59
N SER A 7 2.31 -12.30 -15.37
CA SER A 7 3.44 -12.97 -14.71
C SER A 7 3.56 -12.61 -13.22
N ILE A 8 2.72 -11.71 -12.74
CA ILE A 8 2.79 -11.24 -11.36
C ILE A 8 1.78 -12.01 -10.52
N GLU A 9 2.28 -12.75 -9.53
CA GLU A 9 1.45 -13.51 -8.62
C GLU A 9 0.57 -12.57 -7.79
N LYS A 10 -0.73 -12.88 -7.70
CA LYS A 10 -1.64 -12.20 -6.79
C LYS A 10 -1.77 -13.05 -5.54
N LYS A 11 -1.31 -12.53 -4.42
CA LYS A 11 -1.33 -13.22 -3.13
C LYS A 11 -2.56 -12.80 -2.35
N ASP A 12 -3.28 -13.77 -1.82
CA ASP A 12 -4.39 -13.54 -0.90
C ASP A 12 -3.83 -13.52 0.52
N LEU A 13 -3.82 -12.35 1.14
CA LEU A 13 -3.31 -12.18 2.50
C LEU A 13 -4.37 -12.42 3.57
N GLY A 14 -5.61 -12.75 3.15
CA GLY A 14 -6.73 -12.91 4.04
C GLY A 14 -7.43 -11.59 4.34
N LYS A 15 -8.60 -11.67 4.99
CA LYS A 15 -9.37 -10.51 5.44
C LYS A 15 -9.67 -9.50 4.32
N GLY A 16 -9.81 -9.98 3.08
CA GLY A 16 -10.18 -9.15 1.95
C GLY A 16 -9.03 -8.41 1.29
N VAL A 17 -7.78 -8.77 1.61
CA VAL A 17 -6.62 -8.09 1.05
C VAL A 17 -5.89 -8.97 0.04
N LEU A 18 -5.80 -8.49 -1.20
CA LEU A 18 -5.02 -9.13 -2.26
C LEU A 18 -3.82 -8.24 -2.57
N PHE A 19 -2.66 -8.87 -2.71
CA PHE A 19 -1.38 -8.17 -2.86
C PHE A 19 -0.62 -8.67 -4.08
N GLN A 20 -0.03 -7.73 -4.81
CA GLN A 20 0.92 -8.05 -5.88
C GLN A 20 2.20 -7.26 -5.68
N TYR A 21 3.33 -7.96 -5.73
CA TYR A 21 4.64 -7.32 -5.74
C TYR A 21 4.97 -6.97 -7.19
N LEU A 22 4.88 -5.69 -7.54
CA LEU A 22 5.10 -5.28 -8.92
C LEU A 22 6.56 -5.33 -9.33
N GLY A 23 7.47 -5.10 -8.39
CA GLY A 23 8.88 -5.18 -8.67
C GLY A 23 9.69 -4.14 -7.92
N LYS A 24 10.97 -4.10 -8.25
CA LYS A 24 11.89 -3.15 -7.61
C LYS A 24 12.85 -2.55 -8.62
N GLY A 25 13.22 -1.30 -8.35
CA GLY A 25 14.33 -0.63 -9.01
C GLY A 25 15.58 -0.71 -8.16
N GLN A 26 16.47 0.26 -8.34
CA GLN A 26 17.71 0.35 -7.57
C GLN A 26 17.46 0.85 -6.15
N ASN A 27 16.55 1.82 -5.99
CA ASN A 27 16.30 2.48 -4.71
C ASN A 27 14.84 2.45 -4.28
N MET A 28 13.97 1.68 -4.96
CA MET A 28 12.56 1.64 -4.66
C MET A 28 11.96 0.29 -5.01
N ASN A 29 10.82 -0.02 -4.41
CA ASN A 29 9.96 -1.12 -4.85
C ASN A 29 8.50 -0.70 -4.79
N VAL A 30 7.65 -1.45 -5.48
CA VAL A 30 6.26 -1.06 -5.71
C VAL A 30 5.32 -2.22 -5.39
N PHE A 31 4.31 -1.91 -4.59
CA PHE A 31 3.24 -2.83 -4.20
C PHE A 31 1.93 -2.41 -4.84
N HIS A 32 1.12 -3.38 -5.20
CA HIS A 32 -0.23 -3.17 -5.69
C HIS A 32 -1.21 -3.89 -4.77
N TRP A 33 -2.31 -3.21 -4.42
CA TRP A 33 -3.29 -3.71 -3.47
C TRP A 33 -4.69 -3.68 -4.06
N ASN A 34 -5.45 -4.77 -3.81
CA ASN A 34 -6.90 -4.77 -3.92
C ASN A 34 -7.42 -5.09 -2.51
N MET A 35 -8.27 -4.23 -1.99
CA MET A 35 -8.76 -4.35 -0.62
C MET A 35 -10.29 -4.29 -0.59
N ALA A 36 -10.90 -5.26 0.07
CA ALA A 36 -12.33 -5.23 0.30
C ALA A 36 -12.69 -4.07 1.23
N ALA A 37 -13.94 -3.63 1.13
CA ALA A 37 -14.46 -2.57 2.01
C ALA A 37 -14.20 -2.91 3.48
N GLY A 38 -13.67 -1.93 4.22
CA GLY A 38 -13.40 -2.08 5.64
C GLY A 38 -12.12 -2.82 5.99
N SER A 39 -11.34 -3.26 4.99
CA SER A 39 -10.04 -3.89 5.25
C SER A 39 -9.12 -2.92 5.95
N VAL A 40 -8.31 -3.42 6.86
CA VAL A 40 -7.46 -2.60 7.74
C VAL A 40 -6.00 -2.97 7.57
N VAL A 41 -5.16 -1.96 7.43
CA VAL A 41 -3.71 -2.08 7.65
C VAL A 41 -3.46 -1.46 9.01
N ALA A 42 -3.06 -2.29 9.98
CA ALA A 42 -2.91 -1.87 11.37
C ALA A 42 -1.83 -0.80 11.54
N LEU A 43 -1.97 -0.03 12.60
CA LEU A 43 -1.03 1.04 12.94
C LEU A 43 0.40 0.50 13.03
N HIS A 44 1.32 1.10 12.28
CA HIS A 44 2.71 0.66 12.21
C HIS A 44 3.61 1.80 11.71
N ARG A 45 4.90 1.57 11.74
CA ARG A 45 5.90 2.47 11.17
C ARG A 45 7.00 1.66 10.51
N HIS A 46 7.72 2.27 9.59
CA HIS A 46 8.86 1.68 8.92
C HIS A 46 9.82 2.79 8.46
N PRO A 47 11.12 2.47 8.29
CA PRO A 47 12.11 3.50 7.94
C PRO A 47 11.99 4.02 6.51
N GLU A 48 11.36 3.26 5.61
CA GLU A 48 11.18 3.71 4.23
C GLU A 48 10.14 4.83 4.15
N GLU A 49 10.37 5.81 3.29
CA GLU A 49 9.29 6.70 2.93
C GLU A 49 8.36 5.99 1.95
N GLN A 50 7.12 6.41 1.91
CA GLN A 50 6.08 5.76 1.14
C GLN A 50 5.28 6.79 0.37
N PHE A 51 5.16 6.58 -0.94
CA PHE A 51 4.20 7.29 -1.78
C PHE A 51 3.09 6.33 -2.14
N GLY A 52 1.84 6.77 -2.11
CA GLY A 52 0.71 5.97 -2.55
C GLY A 52 -0.22 6.73 -3.47
N TYR A 53 -0.91 5.99 -4.31
CA TYR A 53 -1.90 6.54 -5.23
C TYR A 53 -3.16 5.68 -5.20
N VAL A 54 -4.32 6.32 -4.98
CA VAL A 54 -5.60 5.64 -4.93
C VAL A 54 -6.16 5.53 -6.34
N ILE A 55 -6.17 4.31 -6.88
CA ILE A 55 -6.68 4.04 -8.23
C ILE A 55 -8.20 3.99 -8.21
N LYS A 56 -8.79 3.37 -7.17
CA LYS A 56 -10.23 3.18 -7.03
C LYS A 56 -10.57 3.13 -5.55
N GLY A 57 -11.77 3.60 -5.18
CA GLY A 57 -12.21 3.57 -3.79
C GLY A 57 -11.58 4.68 -2.98
N GLY A 58 -11.07 4.36 -1.80
CA GLY A 58 -10.46 5.35 -0.94
C GLY A 58 -9.97 4.76 0.37
N PHE A 59 -9.33 5.61 1.16
CA PHE A 59 -8.84 5.26 2.48
C PHE A 59 -9.19 6.32 3.52
N GLU A 60 -9.44 5.86 4.73
CA GLU A 60 -9.22 6.69 5.91
C GLU A 60 -7.80 6.36 6.39
N ILE A 61 -6.94 7.36 6.42
CA ILE A 61 -5.55 7.21 6.82
C ILE A 61 -5.34 7.93 8.14
N GLU A 62 -4.79 7.23 9.13
CA GLU A 62 -4.31 7.88 10.34
C GLU A 62 -2.82 8.07 10.18
N LEU A 63 -2.34 9.32 10.35
CA LEU A 63 -0.93 9.66 10.24
C LEU A 63 -0.55 10.53 11.42
N GLU A 64 0.35 10.01 12.26
CA GLU A 64 0.82 10.69 13.47
C GLU A 64 -0.34 11.22 14.33
N GLY A 65 -1.36 10.38 14.52
CA GLY A 65 -2.50 10.69 15.38
C GLY A 65 -3.60 11.51 14.74
N LYS A 66 -3.45 11.91 13.48
CA LYS A 66 -4.48 12.65 12.74
C LYS A 66 -5.08 11.80 11.65
N LYS A 67 -6.39 11.98 11.40
CA LYS A 67 -7.12 11.21 10.40
C LYS A 67 -7.37 12.04 9.16
N TYR A 68 -7.21 11.40 8.01
CA TYR A 68 -7.41 12.00 6.70
C TYR A 68 -8.21 11.05 5.84
N THR A 69 -9.09 11.59 4.99
CA THR A 69 -9.87 10.78 4.06
C THR A 69 -9.40 11.09 2.65
N LEU A 70 -9.03 10.01 1.93
CA LEU A 70 -8.61 10.11 0.54
C LEU A 70 -9.54 9.29 -0.34
N LYS A 71 -9.70 9.74 -1.58
CA LYS A 71 -10.59 9.11 -2.56
C LYS A 71 -9.82 8.85 -3.85
N GLU A 72 -10.49 8.25 -4.80
CA GLU A 72 -9.94 7.95 -6.12
C GLU A 72 -9.22 9.17 -6.72
N GLY A 73 -8.01 8.95 -7.19
CA GLY A 73 -7.16 9.99 -7.77
C GLY A 73 -6.32 10.75 -6.77
N ASP A 74 -6.54 10.57 -5.47
CA ASP A 74 -5.71 11.22 -4.46
C ASP A 74 -4.43 10.44 -4.23
N ALA A 75 -3.39 11.16 -3.83
CA ALA A 75 -2.10 10.58 -3.51
C ALA A 75 -1.72 10.91 -2.07
N TYR A 76 -0.86 10.07 -1.49
CA TYR A 76 -0.38 10.30 -0.13
C TYR A 76 1.12 10.04 -0.04
N PHE A 77 1.74 10.74 0.89
CA PHE A 77 3.16 10.58 1.22
C PHE A 77 3.27 10.34 2.71
N ILE A 78 3.92 9.24 3.07
CA ILE A 78 4.18 8.89 4.46
C ILE A 78 5.67 9.06 4.71
N PRO A 79 6.06 9.99 5.60
CA PRO A 79 7.48 10.20 5.90
C PRO A 79 8.11 8.98 6.57
N PRO A 80 9.45 8.84 6.51
CA PRO A 80 10.14 7.79 7.24
C PRO A 80 9.74 7.77 8.72
N ASP A 81 9.48 6.59 9.24
CA ASP A 81 9.15 6.32 10.64
C ASP A 81 7.88 6.99 11.18
N ALA A 82 7.06 7.59 10.32
CA ALA A 82 5.78 8.15 10.74
C ALA A 82 4.78 7.03 11.02
N LEU A 83 4.12 7.12 12.17
CA LEU A 83 3.14 6.12 12.59
C LEU A 83 1.86 6.28 11.78
N HIS A 84 1.40 5.20 11.13
CA HIS A 84 0.26 5.29 10.23
C HIS A 84 -0.54 3.99 10.13
N SER A 85 -1.80 4.14 9.69
CA SER A 85 -2.72 3.03 9.44
C SER A 85 -3.66 3.38 8.31
N PHE A 86 -4.29 2.36 7.71
CA PHE A 86 -5.25 2.54 6.63
C PHE A 86 -6.51 1.74 6.90
N VAL A 87 -7.67 2.31 6.54
CA VAL A 87 -8.94 1.57 6.47
C VAL A 87 -9.52 1.83 5.09
N ALA A 88 -9.83 0.76 4.35
CA ALA A 88 -10.42 0.88 3.02
C ALA A 88 -11.86 1.35 3.09
N ILE A 89 -12.19 2.39 2.35
CA ILE A 89 -13.55 2.92 2.22
C ILE A 89 -14.13 2.38 0.92
N GLY A 90 -15.00 1.36 1.03
CA GLY A 90 -15.46 0.63 -0.14
C GLY A 90 -14.36 -0.27 -0.69
N GLU A 91 -14.62 -0.92 -1.82
CA GLU A 91 -13.57 -1.68 -2.51
C GLU A 91 -12.50 -0.71 -3.02
N THR A 92 -11.25 -0.97 -2.65
CA THR A 92 -10.16 -0.04 -2.90
C THR A 92 -9.03 -0.71 -3.64
N GLU A 93 -8.49 0.01 -4.61
CA GLU A 93 -7.30 -0.39 -5.35
C GLU A 93 -6.29 0.73 -5.26
N ALA A 94 -5.03 0.39 -4.93
CA ALA A 94 -3.99 1.39 -4.75
C ALA A 94 -2.62 0.80 -5.04
N ILE A 95 -1.67 1.68 -5.34
CA ILE A 95 -0.26 1.31 -5.42
C ILE A 95 0.52 2.10 -4.38
N ASP A 96 1.56 1.48 -3.85
CA ASP A 96 2.51 2.09 -2.93
C ASP A 96 3.93 1.94 -3.47
N VAL A 97 4.69 3.02 -3.39
CA VAL A 97 6.11 3.03 -3.74
C VAL A 97 6.90 3.29 -2.47
N PHE A 98 7.90 2.46 -2.20
CA PHE A 98 8.76 2.59 -1.02
C PHE A 98 10.19 2.90 -1.44
N ALA A 99 10.83 3.81 -0.72
CA ALA A 99 12.23 4.16 -0.93
C ALA A 99 12.90 4.45 0.43
N PRO A 100 14.05 3.84 0.73
CA PRO A 100 14.70 2.79 -0.05
C PRO A 100 13.85 1.52 -0.15
N ILE A 101 14.36 0.50 -0.80
CA ILE A 101 13.61 -0.75 -1.01
C ILE A 101 13.12 -1.31 0.33
N LYS A 102 11.80 -1.52 0.43
CA LYS A 102 11.20 -2.13 1.61
C LYS A 102 11.50 -3.63 1.61
N LYS A 103 12.16 -4.11 2.65
CA LYS A 103 12.62 -5.49 2.73
C LYS A 103 11.52 -6.46 3.16
N GLU A 104 10.58 -5.99 3.97
CA GLU A 104 9.47 -6.81 4.42
C GLU A 104 8.39 -6.81 3.35
N ILE A 105 8.25 -7.94 2.67
CA ILE A 105 7.27 -8.10 1.59
C ILE A 105 6.07 -8.87 2.16
N PRO A 106 4.84 -8.33 2.04
CA PRO A 106 3.64 -9.03 2.52
C PRO A 106 3.53 -10.43 1.93
N GLY A 107 3.21 -11.40 2.78
CA GLY A 107 3.03 -12.79 2.37
C GLY A 107 4.31 -13.59 2.23
N GLU A 108 5.47 -13.00 2.46
CA GLU A 108 6.75 -13.71 2.54
C GLU A 108 7.05 -14.10 3.98
N LYS A 109 7.73 -15.21 4.13
CA LYS A 109 8.14 -15.71 5.45
C LYS A 109 9.59 -15.40 5.77
#